data_125374cd53d7a4d723877c00fd55f63e
#
_entry.id   125374cd53d7a4d723877c00fd55f63e
#
_cell.length_a   1.000
_cell.length_b   1.000
_cell.length_c   1.000
_cell.angle_alpha   90.00
_cell.angle_beta   90.00
_cell.angle_gamma   90.00
#
_symmetry.space_group_name_H-M   'P 1'
#
loop_
_entity.id
_entity.type
_entity.pdbx_description
1 polymer ?
#
loop_
_entity_poly.entity_id
_entity_poly.type
_entity_poly.pdbx_seq_one_letter_code
_entity_poly.pdbx_strand_id
1 'polypeptide(L)'
;IILRREEKGSMEKRVQLSVILTNAPGELAKLCDVLRAANINILAMSIQNAKDSVKELYNMREKTGRRIALAESYRGILKDSSDYSLIRLLVDRPAEAEKTLLKANHLVDTEPILVFRLVNQPGMLGKVVKRFGEARVNIDYVYGSAMEDAKESIFVLHVAEADLARIENSLRDLS
;
A
#
# COMPACT_ATOMS: atom_id res chain seq x y z
N ILE A 1 18.41 -25.55 -6.42
CA ILE A 1 17.16 -26.26 -6.07
C ILE A 1 16.07 -25.59 -6.87
N ILE A 2 15.60 -26.28 -7.92
CA ILE A 2 14.48 -25.82 -8.75
C ILE A 2 13.22 -26.04 -7.94
N LEU A 3 12.56 -24.95 -7.52
CA LEU A 3 11.26 -25.01 -6.85
C LEU A 3 10.24 -25.64 -7.81
N ARG A 4 9.44 -26.59 -7.32
CA ARG A 4 8.34 -27.19 -8.11
C ARG A 4 7.35 -26.11 -8.48
N ARG A 5 6.72 -26.25 -9.65
CA ARG A 5 5.75 -25.26 -10.22
C ARG A 5 4.58 -24.89 -9.30
N GLU A 6 4.31 -25.74 -8.29
CA GLU A 6 3.24 -25.55 -7.28
C GLU A 6 3.67 -24.68 -6.09
N GLU A 7 4.96 -24.32 -5.98
CA GLU A 7 5.51 -23.48 -4.91
C GLU A 7 5.86 -22.07 -5.40
N LYS A 8 5.61 -21.76 -6.68
CA LYS A 8 5.89 -20.46 -7.27
C LYS A 8 4.69 -19.53 -7.07
N GLY A 9 4.90 -18.47 -6.30
CA GLY A 9 4.02 -17.31 -6.36
C GLY A 9 4.11 -16.63 -7.72
N SER A 10 3.16 -15.77 -8.02
CA SER A 10 3.22 -14.89 -9.20
C SER A 10 3.41 -13.43 -8.79
N MET A 11 4.07 -12.66 -9.65
CA MET A 11 4.24 -11.22 -9.51
C MET A 11 3.66 -10.53 -10.74
N GLU A 12 2.88 -9.49 -10.51
CA GLU A 12 2.36 -8.61 -11.57
C GLU A 12 2.54 -7.14 -11.20
N LYS A 13 2.83 -6.30 -12.19
CA LYS A 13 2.80 -4.86 -12.05
C LYS A 13 1.37 -4.38 -12.24
N ARG A 14 0.86 -3.59 -11.29
CA ARG A 14 -0.48 -3.03 -11.32
C ARG A 14 -0.47 -1.56 -10.93
N VAL A 15 -1.63 -0.94 -11.04
CA VAL A 15 -1.86 0.44 -10.60
C VAL A 15 -2.67 0.41 -9.31
N GLN A 16 -2.17 1.11 -8.29
CA GLN A 16 -2.85 1.41 -7.05
C GLN A 16 -3.49 2.78 -7.14
N LEU A 17 -4.63 2.94 -6.50
CA LEU A 17 -5.22 4.25 -6.24
C LEU A 17 -4.92 4.67 -4.81
N SER A 18 -4.42 5.88 -4.65
CA SER A 18 -4.24 6.56 -3.36
C SER A 18 -5.31 7.63 -3.22
N VAL A 19 -6.20 7.50 -2.25
CA VAL A 19 -7.35 8.39 -2.03
C VAL A 19 -7.22 9.08 -0.68
N ILE A 20 -7.38 10.40 -0.67
CA ILE A 20 -7.43 11.17 0.58
C ILE A 20 -8.90 11.34 0.97
N LEU A 21 -9.24 10.87 2.15
CA LEU A 21 -10.57 11.03 2.75
C LEU A 21 -10.50 11.88 4.01
N THR A 22 -11.58 12.60 4.28
CA THR A 22 -11.80 13.20 5.60
C THR A 22 -11.82 12.08 6.65
N ASN A 23 -11.10 12.27 7.73
CA ASN A 23 -11.03 11.30 8.83
C ASN A 23 -12.28 11.42 9.73
N ALA A 24 -13.42 11.02 9.19
CA ALA A 24 -14.71 11.08 9.87
C ALA A 24 -15.50 9.78 9.68
N PRO A 25 -16.37 9.42 10.66
CA PRO A 25 -17.24 8.27 10.52
C PRO A 25 -18.09 8.32 9.24
N GLY A 26 -18.13 7.22 8.51
CA GLY A 26 -18.93 7.08 7.29
C GLY A 26 -18.23 7.46 5.99
N GLU A 27 -17.09 8.15 6.00
CA GLU A 27 -16.39 8.56 4.76
C GLU A 27 -15.90 7.35 3.97
N LEU A 28 -15.35 6.34 4.63
CA LEU A 28 -14.98 5.08 3.96
C LEU A 28 -16.21 4.37 3.36
N ALA A 29 -17.34 4.39 4.04
CA ALA A 29 -18.56 3.77 3.52
C ALA A 29 -19.03 4.47 2.23
N LYS A 30 -18.99 5.80 2.18
CA LYS A 30 -19.30 6.57 0.97
C LYS A 30 -18.40 6.20 -0.21
N LEU A 31 -17.10 6.09 0.03
CA LEU A 31 -16.14 5.66 -0.99
C LEU A 31 -16.47 4.24 -1.50
N CYS A 32 -16.75 3.30 -0.60
CA CYS A 32 -17.15 1.94 -0.96
C CYS A 32 -18.46 1.93 -1.77
N ASP A 33 -19.43 2.77 -1.44
CA ASP A 33 -20.69 2.90 -2.18
C ASP A 33 -20.48 3.42 -3.60
N VAL A 34 -19.58 4.38 -3.79
CA VAL A 34 -19.20 4.91 -5.10
C VAL A 34 -18.62 3.80 -5.98
N LEU A 35 -17.67 3.00 -5.45
CA LEU A 35 -17.06 1.89 -6.16
C LEU A 35 -18.08 0.78 -6.44
N ARG A 36 -18.94 0.45 -5.47
CA ARG A 36 -20.01 -0.54 -5.61
C ARG A 36 -20.99 -0.15 -6.72
N ALA A 37 -21.40 1.11 -6.78
CA ALA A 37 -22.33 1.61 -7.80
C ALA A 37 -21.74 1.48 -9.23
N ALA A 38 -20.42 1.54 -9.37
CA ALA A 38 -19.70 1.30 -10.62
C ALA A 38 -19.34 -0.20 -10.82
N ASN A 39 -19.79 -1.08 -9.91
CA ASN A 39 -19.47 -2.52 -9.91
C ASN A 39 -17.96 -2.81 -9.88
N ILE A 40 -17.17 -1.99 -9.18
CA ILE A 40 -15.72 -2.13 -9.03
C ILE A 40 -15.43 -2.87 -7.73
N ASN A 41 -14.60 -3.92 -7.83
CA ASN A 41 -14.24 -4.75 -6.69
C ASN A 41 -12.91 -4.31 -6.07
N ILE A 42 -12.89 -4.20 -4.73
CA ILE A 42 -11.68 -3.93 -3.94
C ILE A 42 -11.00 -5.28 -3.65
N LEU A 43 -9.77 -5.44 -4.12
CA LEU A 43 -8.98 -6.67 -3.95
C LEU A 43 -8.10 -6.62 -2.69
N ALA A 44 -7.57 -5.44 -2.38
CA ALA A 44 -6.83 -5.18 -1.14
C ALA A 44 -6.90 -3.70 -0.81
N MET A 45 -6.79 -3.36 0.48
CA MET A 45 -6.87 -1.99 0.95
C MET A 45 -6.00 -1.78 2.19
N SER A 46 -5.43 -0.58 2.32
CA SER A 46 -4.87 -0.09 3.57
C SER A 46 -5.38 1.30 3.88
N ILE A 47 -5.56 1.59 5.16
CA ILE A 47 -5.92 2.92 5.66
C ILE A 47 -4.84 3.36 6.62
N GLN A 48 -4.34 4.56 6.43
CA GLN A 48 -3.34 5.17 7.28
C GLN A 48 -3.85 6.54 7.77
N ASN A 49 -3.98 6.68 9.08
CA ASN A 49 -4.27 7.97 9.70
C ASN A 49 -2.97 8.80 9.72
N ALA A 50 -2.98 9.94 9.05
CA ALA A 50 -1.82 10.81 8.96
C ALA A 50 -1.35 11.32 10.34
N LYS A 51 -2.29 11.60 11.26
CA LYS A 51 -1.99 12.05 12.63
C LYS A 51 -1.18 11.03 13.42
N ASP A 52 -1.57 9.77 13.38
CA ASP A 52 -0.90 8.74 14.16
C ASP A 52 0.52 8.51 13.65
N SER A 53 0.72 8.52 12.34
CA SER A 53 2.05 8.43 11.73
C SER A 53 2.96 9.60 12.12
N VAL A 54 2.45 10.83 12.12
CA VAL A 54 3.20 12.02 12.55
C VAL A 54 3.55 11.94 14.04
N LYS A 55 2.60 11.49 14.88
CA LYS A 55 2.81 11.30 16.31
C LYS A 55 3.86 10.24 16.63
N GLU A 56 3.81 9.11 15.93
CA GLU A 56 4.79 8.04 16.09
C GLU A 56 6.19 8.48 15.68
N LEU A 57 6.33 9.18 14.55
CA LEU A 57 7.59 9.75 14.10
C LEU A 57 8.16 10.73 15.13
N TYR A 58 7.32 11.58 15.72
CA TYR A 58 7.73 12.50 16.77
C TYR A 58 8.25 11.77 18.01
N ASN A 59 7.48 10.80 18.52
CA ASN A 59 7.84 10.01 19.69
C ASN A 59 9.16 9.24 19.51
N MET A 60 9.37 8.65 18.30
CA MET A 60 10.61 7.97 17.98
C MET A 60 11.81 8.92 17.98
N ARG A 61 11.65 10.15 17.50
CA ARG A 61 12.72 11.15 17.44
C ARG A 61 13.04 11.74 18.81
N GLU A 62 12.06 11.94 19.69
CA GLU A 62 12.32 12.31 21.08
C GLU A 62 13.20 11.27 21.78
N LYS A 63 12.91 9.99 21.60
CA LYS A 63 13.70 8.87 22.15
C LYS A 63 15.15 8.85 21.63
N THR A 64 15.39 9.34 20.41
CA THR A 64 16.73 9.36 19.80
C THR A 64 17.51 10.63 20.04
N GLY A 65 16.98 11.60 20.81
CA GLY A 65 17.64 12.88 21.14
C GLY A 65 17.83 13.82 19.96
N ARG A 66 17.29 13.52 18.78
CA ARG A 66 17.33 14.41 17.62
C ARG A 66 16.22 15.44 17.72
N ARG A 67 16.55 16.67 18.06
CA ARG A 67 15.60 17.82 18.10
C ARG A 67 14.93 17.99 16.74
N ILE A 68 13.60 18.04 16.75
CA ILE A 68 12.79 18.44 15.62
C ILE A 68 12.16 19.78 15.93
N ALA A 69 11.78 20.47 14.84
CA ALA A 69 11.08 21.74 14.78
C ALA A 69 10.30 22.13 16.05
N LEU A 70 10.24 23.42 16.30
CA LEU A 70 9.55 24.06 17.42
C LEU A 70 8.19 23.38 17.69
N ALA A 71 7.85 23.21 18.95
CA ALA A 71 6.61 22.56 19.41
C ALA A 71 5.33 23.14 18.78
N GLU A 72 5.35 24.41 18.39
CA GLU A 72 4.24 25.09 17.68
C GLU A 72 4.05 24.55 16.25
N SER A 73 5.14 24.37 15.50
CA SER A 73 5.06 23.78 14.15
C SER A 73 4.54 22.34 14.19
N TYR A 74 4.94 21.57 15.21
CA TYR A 74 4.44 20.20 15.40
C TYR A 74 2.94 20.17 15.70
N ARG A 75 2.43 21.07 16.56
CA ARG A 75 0.99 21.17 16.87
C ARG A 75 0.16 21.54 15.63
N GLY A 76 0.67 22.44 14.78
CA GLY A 76 0.04 22.77 13.51
C GLY A 76 -0.06 21.55 12.59
N ILE A 77 1.05 20.86 12.35
CA ILE A 77 1.10 19.65 11.51
C ILE A 77 0.16 18.57 12.06
N LEU A 78 0.14 18.34 13.38
CA LEU A 78 -0.78 17.39 14.00
C LEU A 78 -2.25 17.75 13.80
N LYS A 79 -2.58 19.03 13.91
CA LYS A 79 -3.95 19.50 13.70
C LYS A 79 -4.38 19.28 12.25
N ASP A 80 -3.58 19.74 11.30
CA ASP A 80 -3.87 19.63 9.87
C ASP A 80 -3.92 18.17 9.40
N SER A 81 -3.02 17.31 9.91
CA SER A 81 -3.00 15.88 9.59
C SER A 81 -4.11 15.06 10.25
N SER A 82 -4.77 15.59 11.30
CA SER A 82 -5.85 14.86 12.01
C SER A 82 -7.13 14.74 11.19
N ASP A 83 -7.30 15.62 10.21
CA ASP A 83 -8.56 15.75 9.47
C ASP A 83 -8.63 14.81 8.27
N TYR A 84 -7.51 14.12 7.95
CA TYR A 84 -7.41 13.28 6.75
C TYR A 84 -6.83 11.90 7.02
N SER A 85 -7.30 10.95 6.22
CA SER A 85 -6.75 9.60 6.11
C SER A 85 -6.33 9.33 4.67
N LEU A 86 -5.19 8.66 4.50
CA LEU A 86 -4.75 8.14 3.22
C LEU A 86 -5.21 6.69 3.08
N ILE A 87 -5.96 6.43 2.02
CA ILE A 87 -6.44 5.09 1.69
C ILE A 87 -5.76 4.64 0.41
N ARG A 88 -5.14 3.46 0.44
CA ARG A 88 -4.58 2.81 -0.73
C ARG A 88 -5.48 1.66 -1.14
N LEU A 89 -5.82 1.61 -2.42
CA LEU A 89 -6.76 0.65 -2.99
C LEU A 89 -6.11 -0.10 -4.14
N LEU A 90 -6.13 -1.42 -4.06
CA LEU A 90 -5.97 -2.31 -5.21
C LEU A 90 -7.36 -2.75 -5.65
N VAL A 91 -7.73 -2.43 -6.89
CA VAL A 91 -9.04 -2.75 -7.46
C VAL A 91 -8.89 -3.55 -8.74
N ASP A 92 -9.98 -4.19 -9.18
CA ASP A 92 -10.01 -4.96 -10.43
C ASP A 92 -9.92 -4.07 -11.69
N ARG A 93 -10.50 -2.85 -11.66
CA ARG A 93 -10.58 -1.92 -12.79
C ARG A 93 -10.07 -0.52 -12.39
N PRO A 94 -8.73 -0.30 -12.29
CA PRO A 94 -8.17 0.93 -11.74
C PRO A 94 -8.50 2.18 -12.54
N ALA A 95 -8.45 2.14 -13.87
CA ALA A 95 -8.75 3.30 -14.70
C ALA A 95 -10.22 3.76 -14.62
N GLU A 96 -11.14 2.83 -14.42
CA GLU A 96 -12.56 3.13 -14.22
C GLU A 96 -12.81 3.64 -12.80
N ALA A 97 -12.14 3.03 -11.81
CA ALA A 97 -12.20 3.46 -10.43
C ALA A 97 -11.72 4.91 -10.26
N GLU A 98 -10.58 5.27 -10.84
CA GLU A 98 -10.05 6.62 -10.84
C GLU A 98 -11.07 7.62 -11.38
N LYS A 99 -11.60 7.38 -12.60
CA LYS A 99 -12.62 8.25 -13.22
C LYS A 99 -13.87 8.39 -12.35
N THR A 100 -14.32 7.30 -11.73
CA THR A 100 -15.52 7.27 -10.90
C THR A 100 -15.33 8.05 -9.62
N LEU A 101 -14.19 7.87 -8.95
CA LEU A 101 -13.85 8.58 -7.72
C LEU A 101 -13.63 10.08 -7.97
N LEU A 102 -12.95 10.46 -9.05
CA LEU A 102 -12.79 11.86 -9.45
C LEU A 102 -14.13 12.54 -9.71
N LYS A 103 -15.09 11.86 -10.40
CA LYS A 103 -16.45 12.37 -10.59
C LYS A 103 -17.22 12.53 -9.28
N ALA A 104 -16.92 11.74 -8.27
CA ALA A 104 -17.47 11.85 -6.93
C ALA A 104 -16.72 12.85 -6.04
N ASN A 105 -15.86 13.70 -6.62
CA ASN A 105 -15.06 14.73 -5.97
C ASN A 105 -14.06 14.19 -4.93
N HIS A 106 -13.58 12.95 -5.07
CA HIS A 106 -12.45 12.47 -4.29
C HIS A 106 -11.12 12.94 -4.90
N LEU A 107 -10.15 13.23 -4.04
CA LEU A 107 -8.75 13.41 -4.46
C LEU A 107 -8.13 12.04 -4.64
N VAL A 108 -7.71 11.73 -5.86
CA VAL A 108 -7.15 10.43 -6.24
C VAL A 108 -5.82 10.64 -6.93
N ASP A 109 -4.84 9.86 -6.51
CA ASP A 109 -3.56 9.71 -7.20
C ASP A 109 -3.36 8.24 -7.58
N THR A 110 -2.54 7.98 -8.60
CA THR A 110 -2.29 6.63 -9.10
C THR A 110 -0.79 6.34 -9.14
N GLU A 111 -0.40 5.19 -8.62
CA GLU A 111 1.00 4.78 -8.51
C GLU A 111 1.20 3.36 -9.03
N PRO A 112 2.33 3.08 -9.72
CA PRO A 112 2.70 1.71 -10.07
C PRO A 112 3.11 0.93 -8.82
N ILE A 113 2.59 -0.28 -8.69
CA ILE A 113 2.89 -1.18 -7.58
C ILE A 113 3.20 -2.59 -8.10
N LEU A 114 3.83 -3.38 -7.23
CA LEU A 114 4.06 -4.80 -7.45
C LEU A 114 3.08 -5.60 -6.60
N VAL A 115 2.32 -6.48 -7.25
CA VAL A 115 1.36 -7.37 -6.59
C VAL A 115 1.90 -8.79 -6.65
N PHE A 116 2.02 -9.41 -5.50
CA PHE A 116 2.46 -10.79 -5.34
C PHE A 116 1.29 -11.66 -4.90
N ARG A 117 1.06 -12.75 -5.62
CA ARG A 117 0.23 -13.85 -5.16
C ARG A 117 1.16 -14.95 -4.68
N LEU A 118 1.18 -15.18 -3.39
CA LEU A 118 2.11 -16.13 -2.76
C LEU A 118 1.30 -17.26 -2.11
N VAL A 119 1.86 -18.46 -2.14
CA VAL A 119 1.31 -19.56 -1.35
C VAL A 119 1.22 -19.13 0.11
N ASN A 120 0.06 -19.36 0.73
CA ASN A 120 -0.20 -18.94 2.12
C ASN A 120 0.53 -19.87 3.10
N GLN A 121 1.84 -19.67 3.24
CA GLN A 121 2.72 -20.45 4.11
C GLN A 121 3.74 -19.55 4.81
N PRO A 122 4.15 -19.89 6.04
CA PRO A 122 5.18 -19.17 6.75
C PRO A 122 6.47 -19.00 5.92
N GLY A 123 7.01 -17.79 5.89
CA GLY A 123 8.27 -17.46 5.23
C GLY A 123 8.16 -17.08 3.74
N MET A 124 7.00 -17.22 3.08
CA MET A 124 6.87 -16.89 1.65
C MET A 124 7.10 -15.42 1.35
N LEU A 125 6.52 -14.51 2.12
CA LEU A 125 6.82 -13.08 2.01
C LEU A 125 8.30 -12.80 2.27
N GLY A 126 8.90 -13.46 3.27
CA GLY A 126 10.33 -13.34 3.58
C GLY A 126 11.25 -13.69 2.40
N LYS A 127 10.91 -14.73 1.61
CA LYS A 127 11.65 -15.08 0.40
C LYS A 127 11.60 -13.96 -0.66
N VAL A 128 10.45 -13.32 -0.81
CA VAL A 128 10.27 -12.20 -1.76
C VAL A 128 11.07 -10.98 -1.29
N VAL A 129 10.85 -10.51 -0.05
CA VAL A 129 11.50 -9.28 0.44
C VAL A 129 13.02 -9.42 0.54
N LYS A 130 13.56 -10.64 0.73
CA LYS A 130 14.98 -10.87 0.67
C LYS A 130 15.59 -10.47 -0.67
N ARG A 131 14.89 -10.71 -1.79
CA ARG A 131 15.35 -10.32 -3.12
C ARG A 131 15.42 -8.81 -3.30
N PHE A 132 14.52 -8.06 -2.66
CA PHE A 132 14.61 -6.60 -2.63
C PHE A 132 15.89 -6.14 -1.95
N GLY A 133 16.25 -6.76 -0.82
CA GLY A 133 17.51 -6.49 -0.13
C GLY A 133 18.74 -6.83 -0.99
N GLU A 134 18.75 -7.99 -1.66
CA GLU A 134 19.80 -8.42 -2.57
C GLU A 134 19.95 -7.47 -3.77
N ALA A 135 18.83 -6.97 -4.31
CA ALA A 135 18.81 -5.97 -5.39
C ALA A 135 19.10 -4.53 -4.89
N ARG A 136 19.29 -4.32 -3.58
CA ARG A 136 19.44 -3.00 -2.94
C ARG A 136 18.29 -2.05 -3.26
N VAL A 137 17.07 -2.56 -3.27
CA VAL A 137 15.83 -1.82 -3.47
C VAL A 137 15.13 -1.68 -2.14
N ASN A 138 14.76 -0.45 -1.77
CA ASN A 138 13.96 -0.19 -0.57
C ASN A 138 12.48 -0.46 -0.85
N ILE A 139 11.77 -0.99 0.14
CA ILE A 139 10.31 -1.12 0.12
C ILE A 139 9.75 0.04 0.92
N ASP A 140 8.99 0.92 0.27
CA ASP A 140 8.42 2.11 0.92
C ASP A 140 7.26 1.72 1.83
N TYR A 141 6.42 0.80 1.37
CA TYR A 141 5.36 0.20 2.16
C TYR A 141 4.93 -1.16 1.59
N VAL A 142 4.30 -1.95 2.45
CA VAL A 142 3.69 -3.22 2.10
C VAL A 142 2.36 -3.37 2.83
N TYR A 143 1.36 -3.90 2.15
CA TYR A 143 0.13 -4.37 2.76
C TYR A 143 -0.35 -5.63 2.05
N GLY A 144 -1.23 -6.38 2.70
CA GLY A 144 -1.68 -7.63 2.13
C GLY A 144 -2.99 -8.11 2.69
N SER A 145 -3.52 -9.14 2.05
CA SER A 145 -4.70 -9.87 2.48
C SER A 145 -4.42 -11.37 2.42
N ALA A 146 -4.59 -12.03 3.54
CA ALA A 146 -4.50 -13.48 3.66
C ALA A 146 -5.70 -13.97 4.47
N MET A 147 -6.37 -14.99 3.99
CA MET A 147 -7.37 -15.72 4.76
C MET A 147 -6.72 -17.00 5.29
N GLU A 148 -7.04 -17.41 6.51
CA GLU A 148 -6.41 -18.56 7.18
C GLU A 148 -6.47 -19.83 6.33
N ASP A 149 -7.62 -20.08 5.70
CA ASP A 149 -7.85 -21.27 4.87
C ASP A 149 -7.57 -21.05 3.36
N ALA A 150 -7.08 -19.85 2.98
CA ALA A 150 -6.78 -19.58 1.59
C ALA A 150 -5.47 -20.25 1.16
N LYS A 151 -5.45 -20.80 -0.05
CA LYS A 151 -4.23 -21.38 -0.63
C LYS A 151 -3.19 -20.31 -0.95
N GLU A 152 -3.64 -19.09 -1.25
CA GLU A 152 -2.81 -17.97 -1.65
C GLU A 152 -3.12 -16.71 -0.84
N SER A 153 -2.11 -15.89 -0.67
CA SER A 153 -2.16 -14.56 -0.08
C SER A 153 -1.79 -13.52 -1.14
N ILE A 154 -2.38 -12.34 -1.05
CA ILE A 154 -2.02 -11.21 -1.90
C ILE A 154 -1.21 -10.22 -1.07
N PHE A 155 -0.04 -9.83 -1.58
CA PHE A 155 0.77 -8.75 -1.02
C PHE A 155 1.01 -7.68 -2.07
N VAL A 156 0.83 -6.44 -1.66
CA VAL A 156 1.08 -5.25 -2.47
C VAL A 156 2.32 -4.57 -1.91
N LEU A 157 3.32 -4.35 -2.77
CA LEU A 157 4.57 -3.69 -2.41
C LEU A 157 4.77 -2.47 -3.30
N HIS A 158 5.17 -1.37 -2.68
CA HIS A 158 5.58 -0.17 -3.39
C HIS A 158 7.07 0.06 -3.22
N VAL A 159 7.69 0.48 -4.30
CA VAL A 159 9.08 0.92 -4.37
C VAL A 159 9.17 2.19 -5.18
N ALA A 160 10.25 2.96 -5.01
CA ALA A 160 10.48 4.13 -5.84
C ALA A 160 10.47 3.77 -7.34
N GLU A 161 9.90 4.62 -8.17
CA GLU A 161 9.75 4.38 -9.61
C GLU A 161 11.09 4.08 -10.29
N ALA A 162 12.16 4.76 -9.86
CA ALA A 162 13.53 4.54 -10.34
C ALA A 162 14.07 3.12 -10.08
N ASP A 163 13.51 2.41 -9.09
CA ASP A 163 13.93 1.07 -8.70
C ASP A 163 13.09 -0.05 -9.32
N LEU A 164 11.93 0.27 -9.92
CA LEU A 164 11.02 -0.72 -10.50
C LEU A 164 11.72 -1.64 -11.50
N ALA A 165 12.44 -1.10 -12.47
CA ALA A 165 13.12 -1.89 -13.50
C ALA A 165 14.18 -2.84 -12.89
N ARG A 166 14.86 -2.40 -11.82
CA ARG A 166 15.88 -3.19 -11.13
C ARG A 166 15.26 -4.39 -10.42
N ILE A 167 14.16 -4.16 -9.70
CA ILE A 167 13.50 -5.24 -8.96
C ILE A 167 12.74 -6.20 -9.89
N GLU A 168 12.08 -5.73 -10.94
CA GLU A 168 11.45 -6.58 -11.96
C GLU A 168 12.45 -7.56 -12.56
N ASN A 169 13.66 -7.10 -12.89
CA ASN A 169 14.74 -7.97 -13.39
C ASN A 169 15.16 -9.03 -12.37
N SER A 170 15.19 -8.69 -11.09
CA SER A 170 15.54 -9.62 -10.01
C SER A 170 14.46 -10.67 -9.72
N LEU A 171 13.24 -10.42 -10.15
CA LEU A 171 12.05 -11.24 -9.85
C LEU A 171 11.48 -11.97 -11.07
N ARG A 172 12.20 -11.99 -12.21
CA ARG A 172 11.72 -12.61 -13.47
C ARG A 172 11.31 -14.08 -13.35
N ASP A 173 11.83 -14.79 -12.37
CA ASP A 173 11.49 -16.19 -12.11
C ASP A 173 10.16 -16.36 -11.33
N LEU A 174 9.56 -15.23 -10.89
CA LEU A 174 8.25 -15.18 -10.21
C LEU A 174 7.15 -14.58 -11.09
N SER A 175 7.46 -14.11 -12.30
CA SER A 175 6.50 -13.53 -13.26
C SER A 175 6.02 -14.52 -14.30
#